data_1f476e51877f9c4269d42aec70232dca
#
_entry.id   1f476e51877f9c4269d42aec70232dca
#
_cell.length_a   1.000
_cell.length_b   1.000
_cell.length_c   1.000
_cell.angle_alpha   90.00
_cell.angle_beta   90.00
_cell.angle_gamma   90.00
#
_symmetry.space_group_name_H-M   'P 1'
#
loop_
_entity.id
_entity.type
_entity.pdbx_description
1 polymer ?
#
loop_
_entity_poly.entity_id
_entity_poly.type
_entity_poly.pdbx_seq_one_letter_code
_entity_poly.pdbx_strand_id
1 'polypeptide(L)'
;MIIGNGNIAKVLPNRDDITFFAAGVSDSSCVDKKEFERELNLLKQQDYYTHLVYFSNLKIYYANDTYTNHKKHMEAYVRANFKSYTIIRIEVCEWVKNPTTILNVFREKIKKGESIQIQDTIRYVLSLDEFLFWIDRIPVGEKNEMNILGKKMTIQEIVDSIKLEYL
;
A
#
# COMPACT_ATOMS: atom_id res chain seq x y z
N MET A 1 -12.93 -5.25 11.85
CA MET A 1 -13.62 -5.42 10.53
C MET A 1 -12.68 -5.12 9.38
N ILE A 2 -12.78 -5.81 8.23
CA ILE A 2 -11.95 -5.56 7.05
C ILE A 2 -12.84 -5.12 5.89
N ILE A 3 -12.55 -3.96 5.30
CA ILE A 3 -13.24 -3.40 4.13
C ILE A 3 -12.33 -3.57 2.92
N GLY A 4 -12.75 -4.35 1.94
CA GLY A 4 -11.98 -4.68 0.74
C GLY A 4 -11.71 -6.18 0.60
N ASN A 5 -11.19 -6.57 -0.56
CA ASN A 5 -10.90 -7.97 -0.91
C ASN A 5 -9.57 -8.13 -1.67
N GLY A 6 -8.78 -7.08 -1.73
CA GLY A 6 -7.47 -7.05 -2.40
C GLY A 6 -6.38 -7.81 -1.65
N ASN A 7 -5.15 -7.70 -2.16
CA ASN A 7 -3.99 -8.43 -1.59
C ASN A 7 -3.68 -8.03 -0.14
N ILE A 8 -3.87 -6.77 0.24
CA ILE A 8 -3.70 -6.32 1.62
C ILE A 8 -4.81 -6.90 2.50
N ALA A 9 -6.08 -6.79 2.07
CA ALA A 9 -7.22 -7.30 2.84
C ALA A 9 -7.09 -8.79 3.20
N LYS A 10 -6.54 -9.60 2.28
CA LYS A 10 -6.42 -11.07 2.44
C LYS A 10 -5.40 -11.51 3.50
N VAL A 11 -4.48 -10.65 3.88
CA VAL A 11 -3.43 -10.98 4.86
C VAL A 11 -3.67 -10.32 6.22
N LEU A 12 -4.68 -9.45 6.32
CA LEU A 12 -4.98 -8.75 7.58
C LEU A 12 -5.62 -9.70 8.61
N PRO A 13 -5.23 -9.57 9.89
CA PRO A 13 -5.87 -10.31 10.96
C PRO A 13 -7.29 -9.79 11.24
N ASN A 14 -8.16 -10.67 11.72
CA ASN A 14 -9.43 -10.22 12.29
C ASN A 14 -9.19 -9.52 13.63
N ARG A 15 -9.67 -8.28 13.72
CA ARG A 15 -9.64 -7.48 14.94
C ARG A 15 -10.98 -6.78 15.11
N ASP A 16 -11.59 -6.90 16.28
CA ASP A 16 -12.92 -6.30 16.56
C ASP A 16 -12.80 -4.82 16.93
N ASP A 17 -11.63 -4.38 17.38
CA ASP A 17 -11.31 -3.02 17.81
C ASP A 17 -10.88 -2.08 16.64
N ILE A 18 -10.71 -2.61 15.44
CA ILE A 18 -10.20 -1.89 14.27
C ILE A 18 -11.09 -2.11 13.04
N THR A 19 -11.31 -1.04 12.28
CA THR A 19 -11.76 -1.11 10.90
C THR A 19 -10.58 -0.92 9.96
N PHE A 20 -10.14 -1.99 9.31
CA PHE A 20 -9.12 -1.93 8.25
C PHE A 20 -9.76 -1.54 6.93
N PHE A 21 -9.46 -0.35 6.44
CA PHE A 21 -9.91 0.12 5.13
C PHE A 21 -8.88 -0.23 4.05
N ALA A 22 -9.01 -1.42 3.48
CA ALA A 22 -8.14 -1.98 2.45
C ALA A 22 -8.83 -2.05 1.05
N ALA A 23 -9.83 -1.19 0.82
CA ALA A 23 -10.58 -1.07 -0.44
C ALA A 23 -10.08 0.06 -1.34
N GLY A 24 -8.92 0.63 -1.01
CA GLY A 24 -8.34 1.74 -1.76
C GLY A 24 -7.87 1.38 -3.16
N VAL A 25 -7.74 2.39 -4.00
CA VAL A 25 -7.09 2.24 -5.31
C VAL A 25 -5.62 1.86 -5.08
N SER A 26 -5.21 0.72 -5.63
CA SER A 26 -3.86 0.14 -5.44
C SER A 26 -2.94 0.32 -6.65
N ASP A 27 -3.51 0.56 -7.84
CA ASP A 27 -2.72 0.82 -9.05
C ASP A 27 -2.23 2.28 -9.04
N SER A 28 -0.94 2.46 -8.88
CA SER A 28 -0.31 3.79 -8.83
C SER A 28 -0.30 4.54 -10.17
N SER A 29 -0.70 3.89 -11.26
CA SER A 29 -0.92 4.51 -12.58
C SER A 29 -2.37 4.91 -12.83
N CYS A 30 -3.28 4.62 -11.89
CA CYS A 30 -4.70 4.92 -12.03
C CYS A 30 -4.94 6.43 -12.16
N VAL A 31 -5.73 6.78 -13.17
CA VAL A 31 -6.23 8.14 -13.42
C VAL A 31 -7.77 8.19 -13.49
N ASP A 32 -8.43 7.07 -13.21
CA ASP A 32 -9.88 6.94 -13.29
C ASP A 32 -10.56 7.60 -12.09
N LYS A 33 -11.24 8.71 -12.36
CA LYS A 33 -11.99 9.46 -11.35
C LYS A 33 -13.10 8.63 -10.68
N LYS A 34 -13.71 7.67 -11.40
CA LYS A 34 -14.77 6.82 -10.84
C LYS A 34 -14.22 5.92 -9.74
N GLU A 35 -12.99 5.39 -9.92
CA GLU A 35 -12.34 4.59 -8.91
C GLU A 35 -11.98 5.43 -7.66
N PHE A 36 -11.54 6.68 -7.86
CA PHE A 36 -11.27 7.60 -6.76
C PHE A 36 -12.55 7.98 -5.99
N GLU A 37 -13.64 8.26 -6.71
CA GLU A 37 -14.95 8.53 -6.10
C GLU A 37 -15.50 7.30 -5.36
N ARG A 38 -15.32 6.10 -5.91
CA ARG A 38 -15.68 4.84 -5.26
C ARG A 38 -14.96 4.69 -3.92
N GLU A 39 -13.64 4.88 -3.89
CA GLU A 39 -12.84 4.79 -2.66
C GLU A 39 -13.35 5.78 -1.60
N LEU A 40 -13.53 7.05 -1.98
CA LEU A 40 -14.01 8.08 -1.07
C LEU A 40 -15.43 7.78 -0.54
N ASN A 41 -16.33 7.33 -1.41
CA ASN A 41 -17.71 7.03 -1.02
C ASN A 41 -17.77 5.81 -0.08
N LEU A 42 -16.94 4.80 -0.28
CA LEU A 42 -16.81 3.68 0.65
C LEU A 42 -16.27 4.13 2.02
N LEU A 43 -15.28 5.03 2.02
CA LEU A 43 -14.72 5.55 3.26
C LEU A 43 -15.75 6.38 4.05
N LYS A 44 -16.56 7.17 3.37
CA LYS A 44 -17.65 7.97 3.97
C LYS A 44 -18.73 7.14 4.68
N GLN A 45 -18.87 5.87 4.31
CA GLN A 45 -19.85 4.96 4.90
C GLN A 45 -19.35 4.29 6.18
N GLN A 46 -18.07 4.48 6.54
CA GLN A 46 -17.51 3.84 7.73
C GLN A 46 -17.87 4.62 9.00
N ASP A 47 -17.90 3.90 10.13
CA ASP A 47 -18.14 4.49 11.44
C ASP A 47 -16.93 5.34 11.87
N TYR A 48 -17.14 6.65 12.06
CA TYR A 48 -16.10 7.61 12.44
C TYR A 48 -15.63 7.48 13.89
N TYR A 49 -16.31 6.66 14.71
CA TYR A 49 -15.97 6.42 16.10
C TYR A 49 -15.14 5.16 16.32
N THR A 50 -15.15 4.23 15.36
CA THR A 50 -14.27 3.06 15.37
C THR A 50 -12.87 3.48 14.94
N HIS A 51 -11.82 2.85 15.50
CA HIS A 51 -10.45 3.11 15.05
C HIS A 51 -10.25 2.66 13.60
N LEU A 52 -9.95 3.60 12.72
CA LEU A 52 -9.74 3.35 11.30
C LEU A 52 -8.26 3.12 11.00
N VAL A 53 -7.94 2.05 10.28
CA VAL A 53 -6.62 1.89 9.63
C VAL A 53 -6.78 2.10 8.13
N TYR A 54 -6.16 3.16 7.61
CA TYR A 54 -6.17 3.52 6.20
C TYR A 54 -4.81 3.24 5.56
N PHE A 55 -4.80 2.52 4.42
CA PHE A 55 -3.58 2.22 3.68
C PHE A 55 -3.33 3.25 2.58
N SER A 56 -2.25 3.99 2.73
CA SER A 56 -1.76 5.00 1.81
C SER A 56 -0.43 4.57 1.17
N ASN A 57 0.23 5.48 0.49
CA ASN A 57 1.45 5.18 -0.26
C ASN A 57 2.57 6.18 0.07
N LEU A 58 3.83 5.70 0.14
CA LEU A 58 5.02 6.53 0.37
C LEU A 58 5.28 7.53 -0.76
N LYS A 59 4.72 7.32 -1.97
CA LYS A 59 4.82 8.27 -3.08
C LYS A 59 4.31 9.67 -2.75
N ILE A 60 3.45 9.84 -1.73
CA ILE A 60 2.97 11.17 -1.31
C ILE A 60 4.09 12.14 -0.97
N TYR A 61 5.28 11.64 -0.64
CA TYR A 61 6.43 12.47 -0.25
C TYR A 61 7.27 12.96 -1.44
N TYR A 62 7.20 12.27 -2.60
CA TYR A 62 8.12 12.54 -3.71
C TYR A 62 7.47 12.58 -5.10
N ALA A 63 6.19 12.21 -5.23
CA ALA A 63 5.45 12.27 -6.48
C ALA A 63 4.31 13.30 -6.42
N ASN A 64 3.92 13.79 -7.59
CA ASN A 64 2.81 14.74 -7.75
C ASN A 64 1.96 14.37 -8.98
N ASP A 65 1.52 13.13 -9.03
CA ASP A 65 0.61 12.60 -10.03
C ASP A 65 -0.83 12.53 -9.51
N THR A 66 -1.77 12.16 -10.39
CA THR A 66 -3.20 12.07 -10.07
C THR A 66 -3.48 11.10 -8.94
N TYR A 67 -2.83 9.92 -8.95
CA TYR A 67 -2.95 8.92 -7.90
C TYR A 67 -2.44 9.45 -6.54
N THR A 68 -1.27 10.06 -6.53
CA THR A 68 -0.67 10.61 -5.31
C THR A 68 -1.53 11.72 -4.71
N ASN A 69 -2.08 12.60 -5.57
CA ASN A 69 -2.97 13.67 -5.13
C ASN A 69 -4.27 13.11 -4.55
N HIS A 70 -4.81 12.04 -5.14
CA HIS A 70 -5.94 11.33 -4.57
C HIS A 70 -5.60 10.77 -3.17
N LYS A 71 -4.46 10.10 -3.00
CA LYS A 71 -4.05 9.57 -1.68
C LYS A 71 -3.88 10.67 -0.63
N LYS A 72 -3.28 11.82 -0.99
CA LYS A 72 -3.22 12.99 -0.10
C LYS A 72 -4.62 13.49 0.31
N HIS A 73 -5.55 13.53 -0.64
CA HIS A 73 -6.95 13.90 -0.37
C HIS A 73 -7.63 12.93 0.60
N MET A 74 -7.44 11.62 0.39
CA MET A 74 -7.99 10.59 1.27
C MET A 74 -7.42 10.67 2.69
N GLU A 75 -6.10 10.88 2.83
CA GLU A 75 -5.48 11.10 4.15
C GLU A 75 -6.05 12.34 4.86
N ALA A 76 -6.24 13.46 4.12
CA ALA A 76 -6.85 14.66 4.67
C ALA A 76 -8.29 14.39 5.14
N TYR A 77 -9.05 13.60 4.39
CA TYR A 77 -10.40 13.21 4.78
C TYR A 77 -10.41 12.37 6.06
N VAL A 78 -9.51 11.41 6.19
CA VAL A 78 -9.35 10.58 7.42
C VAL A 78 -9.05 11.47 8.62
N ARG A 79 -8.08 12.37 8.51
CA ARG A 79 -7.69 13.29 9.60
C ARG A 79 -8.82 14.18 10.06
N ALA A 80 -9.65 14.65 9.14
CA ALA A 80 -10.73 15.59 9.43
C ALA A 80 -11.96 14.92 10.07
N ASN A 81 -12.23 13.66 9.77
CA ASN A 81 -13.52 13.04 10.08
C ASN A 81 -13.43 11.94 11.14
N PHE A 82 -12.35 11.17 11.20
CA PHE A 82 -12.25 10.04 12.14
C PHE A 82 -11.72 10.47 13.52
N LYS A 83 -12.34 9.98 14.58
CA LYS A 83 -11.91 10.29 15.96
C LYS A 83 -10.57 9.68 16.31
N SER A 84 -10.33 8.44 15.87
CA SER A 84 -9.07 7.74 16.00
C SER A 84 -8.73 7.01 14.72
N TYR A 85 -7.47 7.01 14.34
CA TYR A 85 -7.02 6.40 13.09
C TYR A 85 -5.53 6.09 13.11
N THR A 86 -5.13 5.17 12.24
CA THR A 86 -3.75 4.97 11.83
C THR A 86 -3.66 5.04 10.31
N ILE A 87 -2.95 6.04 9.79
CA ILE A 87 -2.61 6.09 8.36
C ILE A 87 -1.29 5.36 8.16
N ILE A 88 -1.31 4.27 7.39
CA ILE A 88 -0.13 3.47 7.07
C ILE A 88 0.29 3.74 5.63
N ARG A 89 1.54 4.20 5.44
CA ARG A 89 2.14 4.40 4.13
C ARG A 89 3.15 3.31 3.85
N ILE A 90 2.92 2.60 2.75
CA ILE A 90 3.76 1.52 2.23
C ILE A 90 4.04 1.77 0.75
N GLU A 91 5.02 1.07 0.17
CA GLU A 91 5.31 1.23 -1.26
C GLU A 91 5.19 -0.12 -1.98
N VAL A 92 6.24 -0.91 -2.02
CA VAL A 92 6.28 -2.19 -2.74
C VAL A 92 6.12 -3.34 -1.73
N CYS A 93 5.10 -4.17 -1.93
CA CYS A 93 4.84 -5.32 -1.07
C CYS A 93 5.16 -6.62 -1.80
N GLU A 94 6.00 -7.47 -1.21
CA GLU A 94 6.47 -8.72 -1.84
C GLU A 94 5.35 -9.70 -2.15
N TRP A 95 4.32 -9.77 -1.30
CA TRP A 95 3.20 -10.73 -1.42
C TRP A 95 2.11 -10.29 -2.40
N VAL A 96 2.17 -9.07 -2.92
CA VAL A 96 1.14 -8.53 -3.83
C VAL A 96 1.29 -9.15 -5.21
N LYS A 97 0.22 -9.81 -5.68
CA LYS A 97 0.18 -10.53 -6.96
C LYS A 97 -0.32 -9.69 -8.14
N ASN A 98 -0.50 -8.38 -7.95
CA ASN A 98 -0.91 -7.51 -9.06
C ASN A 98 0.18 -7.49 -10.15
N PRO A 99 -0.14 -7.83 -11.42
CA PRO A 99 0.83 -7.88 -12.51
C PRO A 99 1.50 -6.54 -12.83
N THR A 100 0.89 -5.42 -12.43
CA THR A 100 1.45 -4.07 -12.65
C THR A 100 2.48 -3.65 -11.60
N THR A 101 2.69 -4.43 -10.53
CA THR A 101 3.72 -4.11 -9.55
C THR A 101 5.12 -4.33 -10.13
N ILE A 102 6.07 -3.50 -9.71
CA ILE A 102 7.45 -3.54 -10.23
C ILE A 102 8.07 -4.94 -10.11
N LEU A 103 7.84 -5.64 -8.99
CA LEU A 103 8.37 -7.00 -8.78
C LEU A 103 7.80 -7.99 -9.80
N ASN A 104 6.49 -7.95 -10.03
CA ASN A 104 5.84 -8.88 -10.94
C ASN A 104 6.15 -8.57 -12.42
N VAL A 105 6.26 -7.29 -12.77
CA VAL A 105 6.73 -6.87 -14.09
C VAL A 105 8.14 -7.40 -14.35
N PHE A 106 9.05 -7.31 -13.37
CA PHE A 106 10.43 -7.81 -13.52
C PHE A 106 10.46 -9.34 -13.56
N ARG A 107 9.67 -10.04 -12.75
CA ARG A 107 9.53 -11.51 -12.81
C ARG A 107 9.11 -11.97 -14.20
N GLU A 108 8.10 -11.34 -14.79
CA GLU A 108 7.63 -11.70 -16.13
C GLU A 108 8.67 -11.41 -17.23
N LYS A 109 9.36 -10.29 -17.14
CA LYS A 109 10.44 -9.98 -18.08
C LYS A 109 11.59 -10.98 -17.99
N ILE A 110 12.02 -11.35 -16.78
CA ILE A 110 13.09 -12.33 -16.55
C ILE A 110 12.67 -13.71 -17.11
N LYS A 111 11.44 -14.14 -16.86
CA LYS A 111 10.91 -15.40 -17.41
C LYS A 111 10.93 -15.45 -18.95
N LYS A 112 10.65 -14.31 -19.59
CA LYS A 112 10.64 -14.18 -21.05
C LYS A 112 12.02 -13.93 -21.66
N GLY A 113 13.06 -13.75 -20.85
CA GLY A 113 14.39 -13.37 -21.33
C GLY A 113 14.47 -11.93 -21.87
N GLU A 114 13.50 -11.09 -21.48
CA GLU A 114 13.47 -9.68 -21.89
C GLU A 114 14.44 -8.84 -21.07
N SER A 115 14.99 -7.78 -21.71
CA SER A 115 15.86 -6.83 -21.00
C SER A 115 15.04 -5.98 -20.01
N ILE A 116 15.67 -5.70 -18.85
CA ILE A 116 15.14 -4.77 -17.86
C ILE A 116 15.99 -3.51 -17.89
N GLN A 117 15.34 -2.37 -18.09
CA GLN A 117 16.03 -1.08 -17.98
C GLN A 117 16.26 -0.77 -16.50
N ILE A 118 17.53 -0.73 -16.10
CA ILE A 118 17.93 -0.36 -14.75
C ILE A 118 17.90 1.17 -14.63
N GLN A 119 17.02 1.66 -13.78
CA GLN A 119 16.95 3.07 -13.44
C GLN A 119 17.71 3.31 -12.13
N ASP A 120 18.39 4.45 -12.03
CA ASP A 120 19.04 4.88 -10.78
C ASP A 120 18.00 5.42 -9.81
N THR A 121 17.18 4.52 -9.29
CA THR A 121 16.12 4.82 -8.32
C THR A 121 16.12 3.78 -7.20
N ILE A 122 15.68 4.23 -6.03
CA ILE A 122 15.52 3.39 -4.84
C ILE A 122 14.05 3.06 -4.67
N ARG A 123 13.78 1.84 -4.19
CA ARG A 123 12.46 1.38 -3.77
C ARG A 123 12.54 0.83 -2.34
N TYR A 124 11.42 0.90 -1.66
CA TYR A 124 11.25 0.31 -0.34
C TYR A 124 10.36 -0.93 -0.48
N VAL A 125 10.96 -2.09 -0.26
CA VAL A 125 10.34 -3.40 -0.47
C VAL A 125 9.98 -3.99 0.88
N LEU A 126 8.70 -4.17 1.13
CA LEU A 126 8.16 -4.63 2.40
C LEU A 126 7.82 -6.12 2.33
N SER A 127 8.35 -6.89 3.28
CA SER A 127 8.00 -8.30 3.47
C SER A 127 6.66 -8.45 4.18
N LEU A 128 6.00 -9.60 3.99
CA LEU A 128 4.75 -9.89 4.68
C LEU A 128 4.93 -9.95 6.20
N ASP A 129 6.02 -10.56 6.68
CA ASP A 129 6.30 -10.70 8.11
C ASP A 129 6.48 -9.34 8.78
N GLU A 130 7.23 -8.42 8.15
CA GLU A 130 7.41 -7.07 8.67
C GLU A 130 6.09 -6.29 8.66
N PHE A 131 5.30 -6.42 7.59
CA PHE A 131 3.98 -5.81 7.53
C PHE A 131 3.09 -6.27 8.69
N LEU A 132 2.96 -7.58 8.89
CA LEU A 132 2.13 -8.15 9.96
C LEU A 132 2.66 -7.79 11.35
N PHE A 133 3.98 -7.74 11.54
CA PHE A 133 4.60 -7.27 12.78
C PHE A 133 4.09 -5.87 13.18
N TRP A 134 4.02 -4.93 12.22
CA TRP A 134 3.53 -3.59 12.48
C TRP A 134 2.01 -3.52 12.65
N ILE A 135 1.26 -4.32 11.86
CA ILE A 135 -0.21 -4.40 11.96
C ILE A 135 -0.64 -4.85 13.37
N ASP A 136 0.05 -5.82 13.95
CA ASP A 136 -0.25 -6.32 15.31
C ASP A 136 0.01 -5.26 16.40
N ARG A 137 0.84 -4.28 16.14
CA ARG A 137 1.28 -3.25 17.08
C ARG A 137 0.64 -1.89 16.88
N ILE A 138 -0.40 -1.80 16.05
CA ILE A 138 -1.15 -0.55 15.86
C ILE A 138 -1.78 -0.14 17.19
N PRO A 139 -1.47 1.06 17.71
CA PRO A 139 -2.13 1.61 18.89
C PRO A 139 -3.56 2.02 18.53
N VAL A 140 -4.53 1.57 19.34
CA VAL A 140 -5.95 1.85 19.14
C VAL A 140 -6.39 3.04 19.99
N GLY A 141 -7.30 3.83 19.46
CA GLY A 141 -7.89 4.97 20.18
C GLY A 141 -7.14 6.29 20.00
N GLU A 142 -6.01 6.30 19.32
CA GLU A 142 -5.18 7.48 19.06
C GLU A 142 -5.20 7.88 17.59
N LYS A 143 -4.60 9.04 17.27
CA LYS A 143 -4.36 9.51 15.91
C LYS A 143 -2.91 9.26 15.55
N ASN A 144 -2.63 8.31 14.67
CA ASN A 144 -1.28 7.90 14.30
C ASN A 144 -1.05 7.93 12.81
N GLU A 145 0.20 8.11 12.44
CA GLU A 145 0.68 7.98 11.07
C GLU A 145 1.98 7.18 11.08
N MET A 146 2.05 6.14 10.24
CA MET A 146 3.17 5.21 10.18
C MET A 146 3.69 5.11 8.75
N ASN A 147 5.02 5.20 8.59
CA ASN A 147 5.70 4.88 7.35
C ASN A 147 6.41 3.54 7.54
N ILE A 148 5.89 2.48 6.90
CA ILE A 148 6.53 1.16 6.96
C ILE A 148 7.37 1.00 5.70
N LEU A 149 8.67 1.24 5.82
CA LEU A 149 9.57 1.34 4.68
C LEU A 149 9.95 -0.03 4.12
N GLY A 150 10.15 -1.03 4.98
CA GLY A 150 10.75 -2.28 4.56
C GLY A 150 12.24 -2.13 4.18
N LYS A 151 12.73 -3.01 3.31
CA LYS A 151 14.11 -3.00 2.85
C LYS A 151 14.32 -1.96 1.76
N LYS A 152 15.30 -1.08 1.94
CA LYS A 152 15.75 -0.14 0.90
C LYS A 152 16.55 -0.90 -0.14
N MET A 153 16.14 -0.83 -1.41
CA MET A 153 16.77 -1.53 -2.53
C MET A 153 16.86 -0.65 -3.76
N THR A 154 17.99 -0.76 -4.49
CA THR A 154 18.11 -0.25 -5.84
C THR A 154 17.36 -1.15 -6.83
N ILE A 155 17.08 -0.65 -8.04
CA ILE A 155 16.47 -1.48 -9.10
C ILE A 155 17.35 -2.67 -9.44
N GLN A 156 18.68 -2.50 -9.46
CA GLN A 156 19.62 -3.60 -9.71
C GLN A 156 19.52 -4.70 -8.65
N GLU A 157 19.50 -4.33 -7.35
CA GLU A 157 19.35 -5.29 -6.26
C GLU A 157 18.02 -6.05 -6.32
N ILE A 158 16.94 -5.36 -6.72
CA ILE A 158 15.63 -6.01 -6.92
C ILE A 158 15.72 -7.04 -8.04
N VAL A 159 16.29 -6.67 -9.18
CA VAL A 159 16.45 -7.57 -10.34
C VAL A 159 17.32 -8.79 -9.97
N ASP A 160 18.41 -8.57 -9.26
CA ASP A 160 19.32 -9.65 -8.83
C ASP A 160 18.64 -10.60 -7.83
N SER A 161 17.87 -10.05 -6.89
CA SER A 161 17.10 -10.88 -5.94
C SER A 161 16.05 -11.74 -6.65
N ILE A 162 15.36 -11.20 -7.65
CA ILE A 162 14.37 -11.96 -8.43
C ILE A 162 15.05 -13.05 -9.26
N LYS A 163 16.22 -12.79 -9.85
CA LYS A 163 16.98 -13.82 -10.61
C LYS A 163 17.34 -15.01 -9.72
N LEU A 164 17.68 -14.77 -8.46
CA LEU A 164 17.96 -15.84 -7.49
C LEU A 164 16.76 -16.74 -7.20
N GLU A 165 15.53 -16.26 -7.39
CA GLU A 165 14.31 -17.08 -7.25
C GLU A 165 14.22 -18.20 -8.33
N TYR A 166 15.00 -18.10 -9.43
CA TYR A 166 14.97 -19.03 -10.57
C TYR A 166 16.25 -19.89 -10.71
N LEU A 167 17.17 -19.80 -9.76
CA LEU A 167 18.38 -20.64 -9.69
C LEU A 167 18.13 -21.86 -8.79
#